data_627edcc4918dc2e564d45d8b6b8569f4
#
_entry.id   627edcc4918dc2e564d45d8b6b8569f4
#
_cell.length_a   1.000
_cell.length_b   1.000
_cell.length_c   1.000
_cell.angle_alpha   90.00
_cell.angle_beta   90.00
_cell.angle_gamma   90.00
#
_symmetry.space_group_name_H-M   'P 1'
#
loop_
_entity.id
_entity.type
_entity.pdbx_description
1 polymer ?
#
loop_
_entity_poly.entity_id
_entity_poly.type
_entity_poly.pdbx_seq_one_letter_code
_entity_poly.pdbx_strand_id
1 'polypeptide(L)'
;MKHHIEGGFDVKRSAEPVHAAGEGLLGRHALDKTYHGDLSGTGIGEMLSAGTTTPGSAGYVAIEKVTGRLGGRTGSFYLMHFGVMTRGDGSLRIEVIPDSGANDLVGLTGNMDIKIAAGGVHSYVFDYELP
;
A
#
# COMPACT_ATOMS: atom_id res chain seq x y z
N MET A 1 13.84 -12.35 -12.90
CA MET A 1 14.99 -11.68 -12.28
C MET A 1 14.53 -10.88 -11.07
N LYS A 2 15.27 -10.99 -9.98
CA LYS A 2 14.94 -10.32 -8.72
C LYS A 2 15.50 -8.91 -8.69
N HIS A 3 14.68 -7.98 -8.21
CA HIS A 3 15.06 -6.58 -8.07
C HIS A 3 14.73 -6.09 -6.68
N HIS A 4 15.56 -5.19 -6.18
CA HIS A 4 15.34 -4.49 -4.92
C HIS A 4 15.47 -3.00 -5.17
N ILE A 5 14.40 -2.24 -4.90
CA ILE A 5 14.40 -0.78 -5.07
C ILE A 5 13.86 -0.10 -3.82
N GLU A 6 14.26 1.16 -3.65
CA GLU A 6 13.79 2.01 -2.57
C GLU A 6 13.49 3.40 -3.13
N GLY A 7 12.51 4.06 -2.54
CA GLY A 7 12.15 5.41 -2.93
C GLY A 7 11.14 6.02 -1.98
N GLY A 8 10.72 7.24 -2.30
CA GLY A 8 9.75 7.97 -1.51
C GLY A 8 8.36 7.94 -2.12
N PHE A 9 7.37 8.27 -1.32
CA PHE A 9 6.03 8.50 -1.82
C PHE A 9 5.27 9.50 -0.96
N ASP A 10 4.30 10.14 -1.59
CA ASP A 10 3.36 11.01 -0.93
C ASP A 10 2.01 10.31 -0.89
N VAL A 11 1.26 10.49 0.18
CA VAL A 11 -0.06 9.89 0.32
C VAL A 11 -1.06 10.92 0.82
N LYS A 12 -2.23 10.92 0.18
CA LYS A 12 -3.39 11.65 0.64
C LYS A 12 -4.47 10.63 0.99
N ARG A 13 -4.97 10.74 2.21
CA ARG A 13 -6.00 9.84 2.72
C ARG A 13 -7.25 10.65 3.03
N SER A 14 -8.38 10.22 2.50
CA SER A 14 -9.66 10.91 2.66
C SER A 14 -10.69 9.96 3.26
N ALA A 15 -11.36 10.40 4.32
CA ALA A 15 -12.40 9.60 4.97
C ALA A 15 -13.61 9.44 4.04
N GLU A 16 -14.14 8.22 3.99
CA GLU A 16 -15.31 7.86 3.22
C GLU A 16 -16.35 7.20 4.12
N PRO A 17 -17.64 7.24 3.73
CA PRO A 17 -18.68 6.57 4.49
C PRO A 17 -18.47 5.06 4.55
N VAL A 18 -18.71 4.47 5.72
CA VAL A 18 -18.71 3.02 5.89
C VAL A 18 -20.11 2.46 5.74
N HIS A 19 -20.21 1.21 5.29
CA HIS A 19 -21.50 0.56 5.11
C HIS A 19 -22.23 0.39 6.44
N ALA A 20 -21.51 -0.01 7.50
CA ALA A 20 -22.06 -0.17 8.84
C ALA A 20 -21.87 1.12 9.64
N ALA A 21 -22.58 2.18 9.26
CA ALA A 21 -22.45 3.48 9.90
C ALA A 21 -22.90 3.44 11.35
N GLY A 22 -22.23 4.25 12.21
CA GLY A 22 -22.66 4.51 13.58
C GLY A 22 -21.88 3.79 14.67
N GLU A 23 -21.00 2.85 14.35
CA GLU A 23 -20.25 2.08 15.35
C GLU A 23 -18.92 2.72 15.77
N GLY A 24 -18.47 3.75 15.10
CA GLY A 24 -17.34 4.58 15.52
C GLY A 24 -15.95 3.99 15.39
N LEU A 25 -15.78 2.68 15.39
CA LEU A 25 -14.47 2.03 15.33
C LEU A 25 -14.11 1.53 13.92
N LEU A 26 -15.10 1.40 13.05
CA LEU A 26 -14.90 1.00 11.67
C LEU A 26 -14.66 2.24 10.80
N GLY A 27 -13.63 2.21 9.98
CA GLY A 27 -13.28 3.32 9.10
C GLY A 27 -13.07 2.89 7.67
N ARG A 28 -13.32 3.79 6.73
CA ARG A 28 -13.03 3.63 5.32
C ARG A 28 -12.35 4.89 4.81
N HIS A 29 -11.29 4.71 4.03
CA HIS A 29 -10.53 5.83 3.48
C HIS A 29 -10.19 5.57 2.02
N ALA A 30 -10.28 6.62 1.21
CA ALA A 30 -9.69 6.62 -0.13
C ALA A 30 -8.19 6.95 0.01
N LEU A 31 -7.37 6.31 -0.81
CA LEU A 31 -5.93 6.50 -0.82
C LEU A 31 -5.50 7.01 -2.19
N ASP A 32 -4.75 8.10 -2.20
CA ASP A 32 -4.11 8.65 -3.39
C ASP A 32 -2.62 8.78 -3.09
N LYS A 33 -1.80 8.06 -3.83
CA LYS A 33 -0.35 8.08 -3.65
C LYS A 33 0.35 8.55 -4.91
N THR A 34 1.49 9.18 -4.71
CA THR A 34 2.44 9.49 -5.78
C THR A 34 3.78 8.87 -5.39
N TYR A 35 4.24 7.95 -6.21
CA TYR A 35 5.52 7.26 -6.00
C TYR A 35 6.63 7.97 -6.77
N HIS A 36 7.81 8.01 -6.17
CA HIS A 36 9.01 8.63 -6.74
C HIS A 36 10.17 7.64 -6.71
N GLY A 37 11.07 7.75 -7.67
CA GLY A 37 12.24 6.89 -7.79
C GLY A 37 12.08 5.84 -8.87
N ASP A 38 12.66 4.66 -8.67
CA ASP A 38 12.60 3.57 -9.65
C ASP A 38 11.18 3.04 -9.85
N LEU A 39 10.31 3.22 -8.87
CA LEU A 39 8.88 3.16 -9.05
C LEU A 39 8.37 4.59 -9.04
N SER A 40 7.85 5.04 -10.17
CA SER A 40 7.27 6.38 -10.30
C SER A 40 5.90 6.29 -10.93
N GLY A 41 4.93 6.96 -10.33
CA GLY A 41 3.54 6.92 -10.79
C GLY A 41 2.57 7.14 -9.67
N THR A 42 1.36 6.63 -9.85
CA THR A 42 0.26 6.83 -8.91
C THR A 42 -0.21 5.51 -8.31
N GLY A 43 -0.70 5.59 -7.07
CA GLY A 43 -1.41 4.48 -6.44
C GLY A 43 -2.77 4.98 -5.98
N ILE A 44 -3.83 4.36 -6.46
CA ILE A 44 -5.20 4.75 -6.13
C ILE A 44 -5.90 3.54 -5.53
N GLY A 45 -6.45 3.70 -4.35
CA GLY A 45 -7.09 2.59 -3.69
C GLY A 45 -7.98 2.98 -2.52
N GLU A 46 -8.37 1.97 -1.76
CA GLU A 46 -9.23 2.13 -0.60
C GLU A 46 -8.74 1.28 0.56
N MET A 47 -8.97 1.79 1.76
CA MET A 47 -8.57 1.16 3.01
C MET A 47 -9.80 0.99 3.90
N LEU A 48 -9.94 -0.18 4.50
CA LEU A 48 -10.89 -0.45 5.57
C LEU A 48 -10.12 -0.73 6.85
N SER A 49 -10.53 -0.10 7.93
CA SER A 49 -9.85 -0.23 9.20
C SER A 49 -10.83 -0.42 10.35
N ALA A 50 -10.36 -1.01 11.41
CA ALA A 50 -11.09 -1.11 12.66
C ALA A 50 -10.15 -0.84 13.82
N GLY A 51 -10.54 0.09 14.67
CA GLY A 51 -9.89 0.28 15.96
C GLY A 51 -10.56 -0.59 17.02
N THR A 52 -10.03 -0.54 18.23
CA THR A 52 -10.59 -1.23 19.39
C THR A 52 -10.58 -0.31 20.60
N THR A 53 -11.21 -0.75 21.68
CA THR A 53 -11.17 -0.02 22.96
C THR A 53 -9.83 -0.15 23.67
N THR A 54 -8.97 -1.06 23.20
CA THR A 54 -7.62 -1.20 23.74
C THR A 54 -6.67 -0.29 22.98
N PRO A 55 -6.03 0.69 23.64
CA PRO A 55 -5.09 1.59 22.96
C PRO A 55 -3.99 0.84 22.21
N GLY A 56 -3.71 1.25 20.98
CA GLY A 56 -2.68 0.65 20.14
C GLY A 56 -3.04 -0.66 19.47
N SER A 57 -4.29 -1.14 19.62
CA SER A 57 -4.75 -2.37 18.94
C SER A 57 -5.75 -2.01 17.85
N ALA A 58 -5.40 -2.36 16.61
CA ALA A 58 -6.19 -2.03 15.43
C ALA A 58 -5.79 -2.93 14.27
N GLY A 59 -6.62 -2.96 13.22
CA GLY A 59 -6.30 -3.67 11.99
C GLY A 59 -6.79 -2.92 10.77
N TYR A 60 -6.14 -3.14 9.63
CA TYR A 60 -6.63 -2.61 8.38
C TYR A 60 -6.26 -3.50 7.21
N VAL A 61 -7.04 -3.39 6.14
CA VAL A 61 -6.73 -3.96 4.83
C VAL A 61 -6.88 -2.86 3.79
N ALA A 62 -6.12 -2.97 2.70
CA ALA A 62 -6.24 -2.04 1.60
C ALA A 62 -5.93 -2.72 0.28
N ILE A 63 -6.48 -2.19 -0.79
CA ILE A 63 -6.12 -2.57 -2.15
C ILE A 63 -5.89 -1.27 -2.91
N GLU A 64 -4.75 -1.19 -3.59
CA GLU A 64 -4.43 -0.05 -4.44
C GLU A 64 -3.99 -0.51 -5.82
N LYS A 65 -4.38 0.24 -6.84
CA LYS A 65 -3.87 0.06 -8.19
C LYS A 65 -2.72 1.04 -8.41
N VAL A 66 -1.55 0.49 -8.68
CA VAL A 66 -0.36 1.28 -9.02
C VAL A 66 -0.24 1.34 -10.53
N THR A 67 -0.10 2.53 -11.06
CA THR A 67 0.06 2.77 -12.50
C THR A 67 1.28 3.67 -12.69
N GLY A 68 2.20 3.25 -13.53
CA GLY A 68 3.37 4.05 -13.81
C GLY A 68 4.54 3.23 -14.34
N ARG A 69 5.72 3.62 -13.90
CA ARG A 69 6.98 3.11 -14.40
C ARG A 69 7.74 2.39 -13.29
N LEU A 70 8.14 1.18 -13.56
CA LEU A 70 8.91 0.36 -12.64
C LEU A 70 10.18 -0.12 -13.33
N GLY A 71 11.34 0.41 -12.91
CA GLY A 71 12.62 0.03 -13.49
C GLY A 71 12.69 0.23 -14.99
N GLY A 72 12.06 1.27 -15.53
CA GLY A 72 12.03 1.57 -16.97
C GLY A 72 10.90 0.88 -17.74
N ARG A 73 10.12 0.00 -17.10
CA ARG A 73 8.95 -0.65 -17.71
C ARG A 73 7.68 0.06 -17.30
N THR A 74 6.74 0.21 -18.20
CA THR A 74 5.49 0.93 -17.98
C THR A 74 4.32 -0.05 -17.91
N GLY A 75 3.46 0.15 -16.90
CA GLY A 75 2.27 -0.68 -16.75
C GLY A 75 1.55 -0.40 -15.45
N SER A 76 0.80 -1.40 -14.99
CA SER A 76 0.05 -1.30 -13.75
C SER A 76 0.02 -2.65 -13.03
N PHE A 77 -0.28 -2.60 -11.75
CA PHE A 77 -0.47 -3.78 -10.91
C PHE A 77 -1.24 -3.39 -9.65
N TYR A 78 -1.69 -4.38 -8.91
CA TYR A 78 -2.39 -4.15 -7.65
C TYR A 78 -1.55 -4.60 -6.48
N LEU A 79 -1.57 -3.80 -5.43
CA LEU A 79 -1.01 -4.15 -4.13
C LEU A 79 -2.12 -4.41 -3.14
N MET A 80 -1.94 -5.42 -2.30
CA MET A 80 -2.83 -5.76 -1.21
C MET A 80 -2.10 -5.57 0.11
N HIS A 81 -2.70 -4.80 1.02
CA HIS A 81 -2.12 -4.47 2.33
C HIS A 81 -2.88 -5.20 3.43
N PHE A 82 -2.13 -5.72 4.38
CA PHE A 82 -2.68 -6.32 5.59
C PHE A 82 -1.86 -5.81 6.77
N GLY A 83 -2.47 -4.98 7.60
CA GLY A 83 -1.81 -4.35 8.73
C GLY A 83 -2.49 -4.70 10.05
N VAL A 84 -1.70 -5.08 11.05
CA VAL A 84 -2.18 -5.39 12.39
C VAL A 84 -1.30 -4.69 13.40
N MET A 85 -1.93 -4.04 14.38
CA MET A 85 -1.22 -3.46 15.51
C MET A 85 -1.78 -4.07 16.79
N THR A 86 -0.90 -4.64 17.61
CA THR A 86 -1.26 -5.28 18.87
C THR A 86 -0.60 -4.50 20.00
N ARG A 87 -1.38 -3.68 20.68
CA ARG A 87 -0.91 -2.82 21.79
C ARG A 87 0.39 -2.08 21.46
N GLY A 88 0.44 -1.49 20.25
CA GLY A 88 1.56 -0.72 19.77
C GLY A 88 2.58 -1.50 18.91
N ASP A 89 2.52 -2.83 18.90
CA ASP A 89 3.42 -3.65 18.07
C ASP A 89 2.79 -3.86 16.70
N GLY A 90 3.41 -3.28 15.67
CA GLY A 90 2.91 -3.30 14.32
C GLY A 90 3.45 -4.45 13.47
N SER A 91 2.61 -4.96 12.57
CA SER A 91 2.96 -5.92 11.54
C SER A 91 2.25 -5.51 10.26
N LEU A 92 2.99 -5.38 9.17
CA LEU A 92 2.46 -4.95 7.88
C LEU A 92 2.95 -5.88 6.78
N ARG A 93 2.00 -6.40 6.00
CA ARG A 93 2.29 -7.16 4.78
C ARG A 93 1.69 -6.43 3.60
N ILE A 94 2.51 -6.22 2.57
CA ILE A 94 2.06 -5.64 1.31
C ILE A 94 2.59 -6.54 0.20
N GLU A 95 1.68 -7.07 -0.61
CA GLU A 95 2.04 -8.00 -1.68
C GLU A 95 1.40 -7.58 -3.00
N VAL A 96 2.12 -7.85 -4.09
CA VAL A 96 1.54 -7.75 -5.43
C VAL A 96 0.49 -8.85 -5.56
N ILE A 97 -0.73 -8.49 -5.97
CA ILE A 97 -1.77 -9.49 -6.22
C ILE A 97 -1.34 -10.33 -7.43
N PRO A 98 -1.32 -11.66 -7.31
CA PRO A 98 -0.90 -12.54 -8.42
C PRO A 98 -1.66 -12.24 -9.70
N ASP A 99 -0.93 -12.20 -10.80
CA ASP A 99 -1.46 -11.99 -12.15
C ASP A 99 -2.14 -10.62 -12.37
N SER A 100 -1.83 -9.66 -11.51
CA SER A 100 -2.39 -8.31 -11.65
C SER A 100 -1.54 -7.38 -12.51
N GLY A 101 -0.32 -7.77 -12.85
CA GLY A 101 0.55 -6.96 -13.71
C GLY A 101 0.00 -6.85 -15.12
N ALA A 102 0.04 -5.64 -15.67
CA ALA A 102 -0.47 -5.36 -17.01
C ALA A 102 0.58 -4.62 -17.84
N ASN A 103 0.46 -4.74 -19.14
CA ASN A 103 1.39 -4.17 -20.12
C ASN A 103 2.80 -4.73 -19.88
N ASP A 104 3.80 -3.89 -19.70
CA ASP A 104 5.18 -4.35 -19.51
C ASP A 104 5.42 -5.01 -18.15
N LEU A 105 4.41 -5.04 -17.28
CA LEU A 105 4.51 -5.61 -15.93
C LEU A 105 3.77 -6.94 -15.78
N VAL A 106 3.38 -7.56 -16.87
CA VAL A 106 2.78 -8.91 -16.84
C VAL A 106 3.76 -9.89 -16.18
N GLY A 107 3.25 -10.66 -15.22
CA GLY A 107 4.03 -11.64 -14.48
C GLY A 107 4.74 -11.09 -13.24
N LEU A 108 4.52 -9.82 -12.92
CA LEU A 108 5.11 -9.19 -11.74
C LEU A 108 4.67 -9.90 -10.45
N THR A 109 5.64 -10.22 -9.60
CA THR A 109 5.42 -10.65 -8.22
C THR A 109 6.30 -9.84 -7.30
N GLY A 110 5.93 -9.72 -6.04
CA GLY A 110 6.76 -9.01 -5.09
C GLY A 110 6.09 -8.62 -3.79
N ASN A 111 6.91 -8.05 -2.93
CA ASN A 111 6.51 -7.58 -1.61
C ASN A 111 7.05 -6.17 -1.39
N MET A 112 6.28 -5.35 -0.72
CA MET A 112 6.67 -3.98 -0.39
C MET A 112 6.63 -3.77 1.12
N ASP A 113 7.60 -3.00 1.61
CA ASP A 113 7.58 -2.46 2.96
C ASP A 113 7.47 -0.95 2.89
N ILE A 114 6.83 -0.38 3.89
CA ILE A 114 6.67 1.07 4.02
C ILE A 114 7.30 1.51 5.31
N LYS A 115 8.08 2.59 5.24
CA LYS A 115 8.70 3.22 6.40
C LYS A 115 8.20 4.65 6.51
N ILE A 116 7.95 5.08 7.74
CA ILE A 116 7.57 6.45 8.04
C ILE A 116 8.64 7.03 8.94
N ALA A 117 9.40 7.99 8.40
CA ALA A 117 10.47 8.65 9.15
C ALA A 117 9.90 9.78 10.03
N ALA A 118 10.75 10.30 10.92
CA ALA A 118 10.42 11.50 11.69
C ALA A 118 10.00 12.62 10.74
N GLY A 119 8.93 13.35 11.11
CA GLY A 119 8.38 14.39 10.26
C GLY A 119 7.36 13.88 9.23
N GLY A 120 7.02 12.57 9.26
CA GLY A 120 5.98 12.00 8.41
C GLY A 120 6.41 11.69 6.99
N VAL A 121 7.71 11.65 6.71
CA VAL A 121 8.22 11.30 5.38
C VAL A 121 8.02 9.79 5.15
N HIS A 122 7.29 9.46 4.07
CA HIS A 122 7.00 8.08 3.69
C HIS A 122 8.00 7.58 2.66
N SER A 123 8.46 6.35 2.84
CA SER A 123 9.30 5.67 1.87
C SER A 123 8.89 4.22 1.72
N TYR A 124 9.25 3.64 0.57
CA TYR A 124 9.00 2.23 0.29
C TYR A 124 10.30 1.49 0.05
N VAL A 125 10.25 0.18 0.33
CA VAL A 125 11.24 -0.80 -0.11
C VAL A 125 10.47 -1.84 -0.89
N PHE A 126 10.83 -2.08 -2.13
CA PHE A 126 10.09 -2.99 -3.00
C PHE A 126 11.02 -4.05 -3.57
N ASP A 127 10.75 -5.30 -3.18
CA ASP A 127 11.44 -6.48 -3.72
C ASP A 127 10.49 -7.16 -4.70
N TYR A 128 10.89 -7.25 -5.96
CA TYR A 128 10.01 -7.78 -6.99
C TYR A 128 10.76 -8.64 -8.00
N GLU A 129 9.99 -9.46 -8.72
CA GLU A 129 10.48 -10.28 -9.82
C GLU A 129 9.64 -10.04 -11.06
N LEU A 130 10.30 -10.03 -12.20
CA LEU A 130 9.69 -10.02 -13.52
C LEU A 130 10.29 -11.15 -14.35
N PRO A 131 9.46 -11.77 -15.21
CA PRO A 131 9.96 -12.81 -16.13
C PRO A 131 11.07 -12.32 -17.05
#